data_ee9d8cf6a71f59a03be422fd26adf7c6
#
_entry.id   ee9d8cf6a71f59a03be422fd26adf7c6
#
_cell.length_a   1.000
_cell.length_b   1.000
_cell.length_c   1.000
_cell.angle_alpha   90.00
_cell.angle_beta   90.00
_cell.angle_gamma   90.00
#
_symmetry.space_group_name_H-M   'P 1'
#
loop_
_entity.id
_entity.type
_entity.pdbx_description
1 polymer ?
#
loop_
_entity_poly.entity_id
_entity_poly.type
_entity_poly.pdbx_seq_one_letter_code
_entity_poly.pdbx_strand_id
1 'polypeptide(L)'
;RVLFRSAYFKQGKILVGYDGRHSSPIVAKIVSSALNYSGLDCYIAGLVPTPCLEYATRKLGYDGGLMITASHNPPQYNGIKLVASDGVEISREDERKIEQIFDEKNWIKTETFGKSYEETSVISTYIDGITSVIDTDSIKAKKFKVCLDLGNGAQAVTAKKLCENLGCDVYAINEEIDGDFPGRGSEPTPQNLHELSKLVVDTNSNFGIAFDGDGDRSIFCDETGKILTGDSSALLLCDYILQQYPNSK
;
A
#
# COMPACT_ATOMS: atom_id res chain seq x y z
N ARG A 1 12.06 20.05 3.92
CA ARG A 1 11.14 19.59 2.82
C ARG A 1 9.73 19.29 3.33
N VAL A 2 9.55 18.71 4.52
CA VAL A 2 8.19 18.33 5.02
C VAL A 2 7.31 19.56 5.26
N LEU A 3 7.84 20.63 5.84
CA LEU A 3 7.08 21.88 6.08
C LEU A 3 6.51 22.50 4.80
N PHE A 4 7.14 22.27 3.66
CA PHE A 4 6.62 22.78 2.37
C PHE A 4 5.46 21.91 1.85
N ARG A 5 5.45 20.61 2.17
CA ARG A 5 4.32 19.73 1.85
C ARG A 5 3.08 20.06 2.69
N SER A 6 3.27 20.52 3.94
CA SER A 6 2.15 21.00 4.76
C SER A 6 1.46 22.22 4.15
N ALA A 7 2.22 23.10 3.47
CA ALA A 7 1.65 24.26 2.79
C ALA A 7 0.74 23.89 1.59
N TYR A 8 0.89 22.70 1.03
CA TYR A 8 -0.01 22.17 0.00
C TYR A 8 -1.41 21.90 0.56
N PHE A 9 -1.51 21.26 1.74
CA PHE A 9 -2.79 20.93 2.37
C PHE A 9 -3.49 22.13 3.02
N LYS A 10 -2.76 23.21 3.30
CA LYS A 10 -3.23 24.48 3.91
C LYS A 10 -3.87 24.32 5.30
N GLN A 11 -4.85 23.46 5.46
CA GLN A 11 -5.55 23.14 6.72
C GLN A 11 -6.19 21.75 6.60
N GLY A 12 -6.51 21.12 7.73
CA GLY A 12 -7.28 19.87 7.74
C GLY A 12 -6.62 18.73 8.51
N LYS A 13 -7.14 17.54 8.24
CA LYS A 13 -6.77 16.27 8.88
C LYS A 13 -5.97 15.42 7.89
N ILE A 14 -4.76 15.06 8.27
CA ILE A 14 -3.85 14.29 7.40
C ILE A 14 -3.65 12.90 7.98
N LEU A 15 -3.93 11.88 7.16
CA LEU A 15 -3.65 10.49 7.50
C LEU A 15 -2.16 10.19 7.21
N VAL A 16 -1.45 9.59 8.17
CA VAL A 16 -0.02 9.27 8.04
C VAL A 16 0.19 7.79 8.27
N GLY A 17 0.70 7.09 7.28
CA GLY A 17 1.07 5.69 7.37
C GLY A 17 2.50 5.44 6.89
N TYR A 18 3.00 4.23 7.10
CA TYR A 18 4.35 3.87 6.71
C TYR A 18 4.50 2.38 6.42
N ASP A 19 5.50 2.03 5.60
CA ASP A 19 5.88 0.65 5.28
C ASP A 19 6.79 0.02 6.34
N GLY A 20 7.25 -1.21 6.09
CA GLY A 20 8.06 -2.01 7.02
C GLY A 20 9.52 -1.56 7.19
N ARG A 21 10.01 -0.55 6.48
CA ARG A 21 11.42 -0.10 6.55
C ARG A 21 11.78 0.41 7.93
N HIS A 22 12.98 0.10 8.41
CA HIS A 22 13.46 0.52 9.74
C HIS A 22 13.40 2.04 9.96
N SER A 23 13.63 2.83 8.91
CA SER A 23 13.57 4.29 8.99
C SER A 23 12.14 4.86 8.96
N SER A 24 11.15 4.10 8.47
CA SER A 24 9.80 4.60 8.21
C SER A 24 9.08 5.13 9.47
N PRO A 25 9.12 4.44 10.63
CA PRO A 25 8.50 4.97 11.86
C PRO A 25 9.15 6.27 12.34
N ILE A 26 10.48 6.42 12.14
CA ILE A 26 11.21 7.62 12.53
C ILE A 26 10.82 8.79 11.62
N VAL A 27 10.81 8.56 10.31
CA VAL A 27 10.42 9.58 9.33
C VAL A 27 8.96 9.99 9.55
N ALA A 28 8.06 9.05 9.83
CA ALA A 28 6.65 9.35 10.14
C ALA A 28 6.52 10.30 11.33
N LYS A 29 7.27 10.10 12.41
CA LYS A 29 7.28 11.01 13.58
C LYS A 29 7.77 12.42 13.21
N ILE A 30 8.84 12.52 12.41
CA ILE A 30 9.37 13.82 11.95
C ILE A 30 8.32 14.53 11.08
N VAL A 31 7.70 13.79 10.17
CA VAL A 31 6.65 14.31 9.27
C VAL A 31 5.46 14.81 10.07
N SER A 32 4.94 14.00 10.99
CA SER A 32 3.80 14.37 11.82
C SER A 32 4.08 15.60 12.66
N SER A 33 5.29 15.69 13.26
CA SER A 33 5.69 16.86 14.02
C SER A 33 5.74 18.14 13.18
N ALA A 34 6.21 18.03 11.92
CA ALA A 34 6.25 19.16 11.00
C ALA A 34 4.85 19.59 10.53
N LEU A 35 3.94 18.64 10.30
CA LEU A 35 2.54 18.93 10.00
C LEU A 35 1.85 19.61 11.19
N ASN A 36 2.02 19.09 12.41
CA ASN A 36 1.48 19.70 13.61
C ASN A 36 2.03 21.13 13.82
N TYR A 37 3.32 21.34 13.57
CA TYR A 37 3.92 22.69 13.63
C TYR A 37 3.29 23.65 12.62
N SER A 38 2.79 23.16 11.51
CA SER A 38 2.08 23.93 10.47
C SER A 38 0.56 24.06 10.71
N GLY A 39 0.05 23.60 11.86
CA GLY A 39 -1.37 23.70 12.23
C GLY A 39 -2.27 22.57 11.72
N LEU A 40 -1.69 21.52 11.14
CA LEU A 40 -2.44 20.36 10.63
C LEU A 40 -2.56 19.27 11.69
N ASP A 41 -3.75 18.69 11.83
CA ASP A 41 -3.94 17.51 12.67
C ASP A 41 -3.49 16.24 11.92
N CYS A 42 -2.74 15.38 12.60
CA CYS A 42 -2.24 14.13 12.06
C CYS A 42 -2.97 12.94 12.68
N TYR A 43 -3.38 12.01 11.84
CA TYR A 43 -3.96 10.73 12.21
C TYR A 43 -2.99 9.63 11.81
N ILE A 44 -2.45 8.92 12.79
CA ILE A 44 -1.35 7.98 12.59
C ILE A 44 -1.91 6.57 12.41
N ALA A 45 -1.90 6.11 11.16
CA ALA A 45 -2.35 4.76 10.79
C ALA A 45 -1.36 3.66 11.21
N GLY A 46 -0.10 4.05 11.49
CA GLY A 46 0.95 3.08 11.77
C GLY A 46 1.46 2.39 10.50
N LEU A 47 1.86 1.12 10.66
CA LEU A 47 2.31 0.29 9.55
C LEU A 47 1.10 -0.21 8.75
N VAL A 48 1.01 0.23 7.50
CA VAL A 48 -0.06 -0.14 6.56
C VAL A 48 0.49 -0.24 5.14
N PRO A 49 -0.08 -1.06 4.26
CA PRO A 49 0.19 -0.98 2.82
C PRO A 49 -0.24 0.35 2.21
N THR A 50 0.45 0.80 1.17
CA THR A 50 0.09 2.02 0.42
C THR A 50 -1.38 2.04 0.00
N PRO A 51 -1.95 0.98 -0.64
CA PRO A 51 -3.36 1.00 -1.03
C PRO A 51 -4.34 1.07 0.15
N CYS A 52 -3.95 0.61 1.35
CA CYS A 52 -4.78 0.80 2.55
C CYS A 52 -4.88 2.27 2.95
N LEU A 53 -3.76 2.99 2.93
CA LEU A 53 -3.72 4.41 3.27
C LEU A 53 -4.50 5.22 2.23
N GLU A 54 -4.30 4.96 0.95
CA GLU A 54 -5.00 5.61 -0.15
C GLU A 54 -6.51 5.45 -0.03
N TYR A 55 -6.97 4.21 0.12
CA TYR A 55 -8.40 3.93 0.28
C TYR A 55 -8.99 4.59 1.53
N ALA A 56 -8.30 4.49 2.67
CA ALA A 56 -8.76 5.06 3.93
C ALA A 56 -8.77 6.59 3.91
N THR A 57 -7.80 7.24 3.24
CA THR A 57 -7.78 8.70 3.06
C THR A 57 -9.09 9.19 2.50
N ARG A 58 -9.56 8.59 1.40
CA ARG A 58 -10.84 8.93 0.79
C ARG A 58 -12.03 8.47 1.64
N LYS A 59 -12.02 7.22 2.08
CA LYS A 59 -13.19 6.58 2.71
C LYS A 59 -13.54 7.18 4.07
N LEU A 60 -12.54 7.59 4.84
CA LEU A 60 -12.70 8.19 6.17
C LEU A 60 -12.76 9.72 6.12
N GLY A 61 -12.63 10.33 4.95
CA GLY A 61 -12.80 11.77 4.75
C GLY A 61 -11.64 12.60 5.29
N TYR A 62 -10.40 12.13 5.09
CA TYR A 62 -9.20 12.93 5.35
C TYR A 62 -8.96 13.93 4.23
N ASP A 63 -8.39 15.08 4.55
CA ASP A 63 -8.05 16.12 3.56
C ASP A 63 -6.82 15.74 2.72
N GLY A 64 -6.09 14.73 3.15
CA GLY A 64 -4.99 14.10 2.42
C GLY A 64 -4.31 13.02 3.21
N GLY A 65 -3.37 12.33 2.57
CA GLY A 65 -2.56 11.28 3.15
C GLY A 65 -1.07 11.47 2.89
N LEU A 66 -0.27 10.89 3.76
CA LEU A 66 1.18 10.81 3.62
C LEU A 66 1.63 9.37 3.88
N MET A 67 2.18 8.74 2.87
CA MET A 67 2.76 7.40 2.97
C MET A 67 4.29 7.50 3.00
N ILE A 68 4.88 6.97 4.07
CA ILE A 68 6.33 6.91 4.23
C ILE A 68 6.81 5.57 3.68
N THR A 69 7.36 5.63 2.49
CA THR A 69 7.84 4.43 1.76
C THR A 69 8.81 4.82 0.65
N ALA A 70 9.62 3.89 0.21
CA ALA A 70 10.34 3.95 -1.04
C ALA A 70 9.91 2.81 -1.99
N SER A 71 8.70 2.24 -1.77
CA SER A 71 8.13 1.16 -2.58
C SER A 71 9.11 -0.01 -2.75
N HIS A 72 9.49 -0.30 -3.98
CA HIS A 72 10.37 -1.41 -4.37
C HIS A 72 11.88 -1.12 -4.23
N ASN A 73 12.28 0.11 -3.85
CA ASN A 73 13.69 0.45 -3.73
C ASN A 73 14.38 -0.34 -2.61
N PRO A 74 15.72 -0.52 -2.66
CA PRO A 74 16.49 -1.19 -1.61
C PRO A 74 16.26 -0.60 -0.20
N PRO A 75 16.57 -1.36 0.87
CA PRO A 75 16.26 -1.02 2.28
C PRO A 75 16.73 0.36 2.74
N GLN A 76 17.88 0.80 2.26
CA GLN A 76 18.51 2.07 2.65
C GLN A 76 17.78 3.32 2.13
N TYR A 77 16.89 3.17 1.16
CA TYR A 77 16.10 4.28 0.63
C TYR A 77 14.80 4.44 1.40
N ASN A 78 14.34 5.67 1.48
CA ASN A 78 13.00 5.99 1.97
C ASN A 78 12.49 7.25 1.28
N GLY A 79 11.17 7.44 1.31
CA GLY A 79 10.50 8.56 0.66
C GLY A 79 9.20 8.93 1.35
N ILE A 80 8.50 9.88 0.75
CA ILE A 80 7.19 10.31 1.19
C ILE A 80 6.33 10.46 -0.06
N LYS A 81 5.31 9.63 -0.19
CA LYS A 81 4.24 9.79 -1.18
C LYS A 81 3.13 10.66 -0.58
N LEU A 82 2.61 11.60 -1.35
CA LEU A 82 1.46 12.39 -0.95
C LEU A 82 0.21 11.84 -1.66
N VAL A 83 -0.86 11.74 -0.89
CA VAL A 83 -2.17 11.26 -1.36
C VAL A 83 -3.16 12.40 -1.22
N ALA A 84 -3.89 12.70 -2.27
CA ALA A 84 -4.95 13.70 -2.25
C ALA A 84 -6.21 13.17 -1.53
N SER A 85 -7.16 14.06 -1.24
CA SER A 85 -8.38 13.69 -0.50
C SER A 85 -9.27 12.67 -1.21
N ASP A 86 -9.09 12.50 -2.51
CA ASP A 86 -9.77 11.47 -3.30
C ASP A 86 -9.13 10.08 -3.21
N GLY A 87 -8.03 9.96 -2.46
CA GLY A 87 -7.29 8.71 -2.28
C GLY A 87 -6.31 8.38 -3.40
N VAL A 88 -6.03 9.33 -4.28
CA VAL A 88 -5.07 9.16 -5.38
C VAL A 88 -3.75 9.86 -5.05
N GLU A 89 -2.64 9.28 -5.46
CA GLU A 89 -1.33 9.94 -5.36
C GLU A 89 -1.37 11.28 -6.12
N ILE A 90 -0.77 12.34 -5.56
CA ILE A 90 -0.86 13.69 -6.13
C ILE A 90 -0.30 13.73 -7.55
N SER A 91 -0.85 14.63 -8.36
CA SER A 91 -0.42 14.81 -9.73
C SER A 91 0.99 15.42 -9.82
N ARG A 92 1.67 15.22 -10.96
CA ARG A 92 2.95 15.89 -11.24
C ARG A 92 2.84 17.42 -11.24
N GLU A 93 1.66 17.94 -11.52
CA GLU A 93 1.41 19.39 -11.44
C GLU A 93 1.45 19.86 -9.98
N ASP A 94 0.84 19.10 -9.08
CA ASP A 94 0.85 19.40 -7.65
C ASP A 94 2.23 19.21 -7.03
N GLU A 95 3.00 18.21 -7.48
CA GLU A 95 4.41 18.05 -7.09
C GLU A 95 5.22 19.31 -7.43
N ARG A 96 5.06 19.87 -8.65
CA ARG A 96 5.71 21.12 -9.06
C ARG A 96 5.31 22.31 -8.19
N LYS A 97 4.03 22.41 -7.80
CA LYS A 97 3.59 23.46 -6.85
C LYS A 97 4.30 23.34 -5.51
N ILE A 98 4.49 22.13 -5.01
CA ILE A 98 5.22 21.87 -3.77
C ILE A 98 6.70 22.23 -3.91
N GLU A 99 7.33 21.91 -5.05
CA GLU A 99 8.70 22.29 -5.35
C GLU A 99 8.85 23.82 -5.40
N GLN A 100 7.91 24.52 -6.03
CA GLN A 100 7.89 25.97 -6.05
C GLN A 100 7.78 26.56 -4.63
N ILE A 101 6.87 26.06 -3.78
CA ILE A 101 6.74 26.48 -2.38
C ILE A 101 8.08 26.26 -1.63
N PHE A 102 8.78 25.17 -1.95
CA PHE A 102 10.09 24.87 -1.37
C PHE A 102 11.16 25.89 -1.80
N ASP A 103 11.26 26.22 -3.07
CA ASP A 103 12.24 27.13 -3.63
C ASP A 103 12.02 28.57 -3.15
N GLU A 104 10.75 28.99 -3.04
CA GLU A 104 10.34 30.29 -2.50
C GLU A 104 10.49 30.39 -0.97
N LYS A 105 10.78 29.29 -0.28
CA LYS A 105 10.81 29.20 1.19
C LYS A 105 9.52 29.68 1.84
N ASN A 106 8.40 29.49 1.14
CA ASN A 106 7.09 29.95 1.55
C ASN A 106 6.34 28.83 2.29
N TRP A 107 6.56 28.73 3.61
CA TRP A 107 5.84 27.77 4.46
C TRP A 107 4.82 28.47 5.36
N ILE A 108 3.80 27.73 5.75
CA ILE A 108 2.77 28.26 6.66
C ILE A 108 3.39 28.56 8.00
N LYS A 109 3.18 29.77 8.47
CA LYS A 109 3.43 30.18 9.86
C LYS A 109 2.08 30.26 10.56
N THR A 110 1.92 29.52 11.65
CA THR A 110 0.70 29.54 12.45
C THR A 110 1.04 29.76 13.92
N GLU A 111 0.10 30.36 14.64
CA GLU A 111 0.16 30.49 16.11
C GLU A 111 -0.53 29.32 16.80
N THR A 112 -1.33 28.53 16.03
CA THR A 112 -2.03 27.34 16.52
C THR A 112 -1.39 26.09 15.96
N PHE A 113 -1.01 25.16 16.84
CA PHE A 113 -0.39 23.89 16.44
C PHE A 113 -1.45 22.80 16.35
N GLY A 114 -1.28 21.92 15.37
CA GLY A 114 -2.08 20.71 15.25
C GLY A 114 -1.69 19.65 16.29
N LYS A 115 -2.45 18.56 16.30
CA LYS A 115 -2.26 17.43 17.23
C LYS A 115 -2.12 16.13 16.45
N SER A 116 -1.55 15.14 17.11
CA SER A 116 -1.48 13.76 16.56
C SER A 116 -2.44 12.86 17.33
N TYR A 117 -3.15 12.02 16.56
CA TYR A 117 -4.11 11.03 17.03
C TYR A 117 -3.75 9.66 16.44
N GLU A 118 -4.08 8.59 17.13
CA GLU A 118 -3.99 7.24 16.55
C GLU A 118 -5.23 6.97 15.68
N GLU A 119 -5.01 6.29 14.53
CA GLU A 119 -6.07 5.84 13.64
C GLU A 119 -5.90 4.32 13.40
N THR A 120 -6.73 3.55 14.06
CA THR A 120 -6.62 2.08 14.08
C THR A 120 -7.56 1.38 13.09
N SER A 121 -8.47 2.11 12.46
CA SER A 121 -9.51 1.53 11.60
C SER A 121 -9.09 1.35 10.13
N VAL A 122 -7.90 1.84 9.73
CA VAL A 122 -7.44 1.87 8.34
C VAL A 122 -7.48 0.48 7.68
N ILE A 123 -6.88 -0.53 8.35
CA ILE A 123 -6.82 -1.90 7.81
C ILE A 123 -8.22 -2.52 7.69
N SER A 124 -9.06 -2.39 8.73
CA SER A 124 -10.43 -2.92 8.68
C SER A 124 -11.26 -2.22 7.61
N THR A 125 -11.17 -0.90 7.51
CA THR A 125 -11.85 -0.11 6.47
C THR A 125 -11.47 -0.57 5.06
N TYR A 126 -10.20 -0.88 4.83
CA TYR A 126 -9.71 -1.38 3.54
C TYR A 126 -10.23 -2.78 3.23
N ILE A 127 -10.12 -3.73 4.19
CA ILE A 127 -10.61 -5.09 4.02
C ILE A 127 -12.13 -5.11 3.78
N ASP A 128 -12.89 -4.33 4.55
CA ASP A 128 -14.34 -4.20 4.38
C ASP A 128 -14.68 -3.58 3.01
N GLY A 129 -13.88 -2.60 2.57
CA GLY A 129 -14.01 -2.01 1.26
C GLY A 129 -13.86 -3.00 0.12
N ILE A 130 -12.81 -3.84 0.15
CA ILE A 130 -12.59 -4.89 -0.84
C ILE A 130 -13.75 -5.89 -0.81
N THR A 131 -14.09 -6.41 0.36
CA THR A 131 -15.14 -7.43 0.49
C THR A 131 -16.53 -6.94 0.07
N SER A 132 -16.77 -5.63 0.12
CA SER A 132 -18.03 -5.02 -0.29
C SER A 132 -18.26 -4.99 -1.81
N VAL A 133 -17.19 -5.14 -2.61
CA VAL A 133 -17.25 -5.00 -4.08
C VAL A 133 -17.01 -6.30 -4.83
N ILE A 134 -16.77 -7.40 -4.12
CA ILE A 134 -16.52 -8.73 -4.70
C ILE A 134 -17.59 -9.72 -4.25
N ASP A 135 -17.82 -10.77 -5.04
CA ASP A 135 -18.71 -11.88 -4.68
C ASP A 135 -18.00 -12.83 -3.70
N THR A 136 -18.07 -12.48 -2.42
CA THR A 136 -17.42 -13.24 -1.34
C THR A 136 -17.96 -14.66 -1.21
N ASP A 137 -19.23 -14.90 -1.49
CA ASP A 137 -19.85 -16.21 -1.33
C ASP A 137 -19.39 -17.17 -2.43
N SER A 138 -19.29 -16.70 -3.67
CA SER A 138 -18.72 -17.49 -4.77
C SER A 138 -17.25 -17.83 -4.52
N ILE A 139 -16.46 -16.91 -3.96
CA ILE A 139 -15.06 -17.17 -3.63
C ILE A 139 -14.96 -18.22 -2.51
N LYS A 140 -15.73 -18.05 -1.42
CA LYS A 140 -15.76 -19.01 -0.30
C LYS A 140 -16.17 -20.41 -0.73
N ALA A 141 -17.12 -20.52 -1.66
CA ALA A 141 -17.58 -21.81 -2.16
C ALA A 141 -16.48 -22.58 -2.93
N LYS A 142 -15.53 -21.88 -3.53
CA LYS A 142 -14.42 -22.48 -4.28
C LYS A 142 -13.32 -23.05 -3.38
N LYS A 143 -13.17 -22.57 -2.16
CA LYS A 143 -12.14 -23.01 -1.19
C LYS A 143 -10.74 -23.00 -1.82
N PHE A 144 -10.37 -21.89 -2.41
CA PHE A 144 -9.07 -21.76 -3.07
C PHE A 144 -7.93 -22.00 -2.09
N LYS A 145 -6.90 -22.72 -2.54
CA LYS A 145 -5.59 -22.77 -1.90
C LYS A 145 -4.73 -21.68 -2.51
N VAL A 146 -4.19 -20.79 -1.70
CA VAL A 146 -3.43 -19.63 -2.15
C VAL A 146 -2.08 -19.56 -1.47
N CYS A 147 -1.03 -19.39 -2.24
CA CYS A 147 0.30 -19.10 -1.71
C CYS A 147 0.56 -17.59 -1.72
N LEU A 148 1.04 -17.04 -0.62
CA LEU A 148 1.40 -15.63 -0.51
C LEU A 148 2.91 -15.50 -0.21
N ASP A 149 3.58 -14.69 -1.00
CA ASP A 149 4.90 -14.19 -0.67
C ASP A 149 4.78 -12.72 -0.25
N LEU A 150 4.82 -12.49 1.05
CA LEU A 150 4.59 -11.18 1.66
C LEU A 150 5.85 -10.28 1.63
N GLY A 151 6.98 -10.83 1.13
CA GLY A 151 8.22 -10.10 0.88
C GLY A 151 8.80 -9.36 2.08
N ASN A 152 8.50 -9.81 3.31
CA ASN A 152 8.80 -9.11 4.57
C ASN A 152 8.23 -7.66 4.61
N GLY A 153 7.25 -7.36 3.76
CA GLY A 153 6.70 -6.03 3.51
C GLY A 153 5.36 -5.76 4.18
N ALA A 154 4.78 -4.62 3.84
CA ALA A 154 3.58 -4.08 4.49
C ALA A 154 2.32 -4.95 4.28
N GLN A 155 2.22 -5.74 3.19
CA GLN A 155 1.07 -6.64 2.97
C GLN A 155 0.94 -7.76 4.00
N ALA A 156 1.96 -8.00 4.83
CA ALA A 156 1.88 -8.95 5.94
C ALA A 156 0.75 -8.63 6.93
N VAL A 157 0.34 -7.35 7.05
CA VAL A 157 -0.75 -6.96 7.96
C VAL A 157 -2.15 -7.09 7.34
N THR A 158 -2.28 -7.41 6.04
CA THR A 158 -3.57 -7.39 5.32
C THR A 158 -3.84 -8.64 4.49
N ALA A 159 -2.91 -9.04 3.60
CA ALA A 159 -3.20 -10.01 2.53
C ALA A 159 -3.62 -11.38 3.05
N LYS A 160 -2.90 -11.93 4.04
CA LYS A 160 -3.24 -13.22 4.64
C LYS A 160 -4.63 -13.19 5.27
N LYS A 161 -4.91 -12.19 6.10
CA LYS A 161 -6.21 -12.02 6.75
C LYS A 161 -7.35 -11.85 5.75
N LEU A 162 -7.12 -11.11 4.66
CA LEU A 162 -8.11 -10.95 3.59
C LEU A 162 -8.43 -12.29 2.94
N CYS A 163 -7.42 -13.05 2.53
CA CYS A 163 -7.61 -14.35 1.89
C CYS A 163 -8.30 -15.35 2.83
N GLU A 164 -7.94 -15.39 4.10
CA GLU A 164 -8.59 -16.23 5.12
C GLU A 164 -10.06 -15.83 5.33
N ASN A 165 -10.38 -14.53 5.37
CA ASN A 165 -11.77 -14.04 5.45
C ASN A 165 -12.60 -14.43 4.22
N LEU A 166 -11.93 -14.58 3.07
CA LEU A 166 -12.54 -15.08 1.82
C LEU A 166 -12.63 -16.62 1.77
N GLY A 167 -12.30 -17.32 2.87
CA GLY A 167 -12.39 -18.77 2.96
C GLY A 167 -11.31 -19.53 2.21
N CYS A 168 -10.20 -18.88 1.88
CA CYS A 168 -9.05 -19.52 1.26
C CYS A 168 -8.23 -20.31 2.29
N ASP A 169 -7.61 -21.40 1.85
CA ASP A 169 -6.54 -22.10 2.56
C ASP A 169 -5.22 -21.44 2.18
N VAL A 170 -4.55 -20.78 3.15
CA VAL A 170 -3.43 -19.88 2.86
C VAL A 170 -2.10 -20.46 3.34
N TYR A 171 -1.14 -20.53 2.44
CA TYR A 171 0.26 -20.82 2.70
C TYR A 171 1.07 -19.56 2.46
N ALA A 172 1.83 -19.08 3.44
CA ALA A 172 2.55 -17.83 3.31
C ALA A 172 4.04 -17.99 3.63
N ILE A 173 4.87 -17.23 2.91
CA ILE A 173 6.31 -17.08 3.15
C ILE A 173 6.65 -15.60 3.30
N ASN A 174 7.81 -15.32 3.91
CA ASN A 174 8.30 -13.97 4.17
C ASN A 174 7.28 -13.11 4.94
N GLU A 175 6.58 -13.72 5.92
CA GLU A 175 5.49 -13.11 6.67
C GLU A 175 5.96 -12.10 7.73
N GLU A 176 7.17 -12.27 8.27
CA GLU A 176 7.73 -11.35 9.26
C GLU A 176 8.12 -10.05 8.59
N ILE A 177 7.61 -8.93 9.13
CA ILE A 177 7.96 -7.61 8.63
C ILE A 177 9.40 -7.29 9.00
N ASP A 178 10.22 -7.05 8.00
CA ASP A 178 11.63 -6.73 8.18
C ASP A 178 12.06 -5.69 7.13
N GLY A 179 12.53 -4.54 7.60
CA GLY A 179 12.94 -3.44 6.74
C GLY A 179 14.17 -3.73 5.87
N ASP A 180 14.88 -4.83 6.10
CA ASP A 180 15.98 -5.30 5.25
C ASP A 180 15.51 -6.22 4.13
N PHE A 181 14.25 -6.68 4.14
CA PHE A 181 13.66 -7.57 3.14
C PHE A 181 14.49 -8.83 2.85
N PRO A 182 14.86 -9.61 3.89
CA PRO A 182 15.87 -10.67 3.75
C PRO A 182 15.42 -11.85 2.85
N GLY A 183 14.12 -12.07 2.70
CA GLY A 183 13.60 -13.21 1.96
C GLY A 183 13.95 -13.16 0.47
N ARG A 184 13.74 -12.01 -0.19
CA ARG A 184 13.99 -11.85 -1.63
C ARG A 184 14.22 -10.42 -2.11
N GLY A 185 14.35 -9.48 -1.19
CA GLY A 185 14.33 -8.05 -1.50
C GLY A 185 12.90 -7.49 -1.62
N SER A 186 12.81 -6.18 -1.76
CA SER A 186 11.54 -5.44 -1.77
C SER A 186 10.76 -5.53 -3.09
N GLU A 187 11.43 -5.79 -4.22
CA GLU A 187 10.82 -5.90 -5.56
C GLU A 187 10.56 -7.37 -5.92
N PRO A 188 9.32 -7.79 -6.19
CA PRO A 188 9.03 -9.12 -6.73
C PRO A 188 9.38 -9.17 -8.21
N THR A 189 10.33 -10.02 -8.58
CA THR A 189 10.74 -10.24 -9.96
C THR A 189 10.68 -11.73 -10.28
N PRO A 190 10.49 -12.15 -11.55
CA PRO A 190 10.50 -13.56 -11.90
C PRO A 190 11.78 -14.30 -11.45
N GLN A 191 12.89 -13.58 -11.30
CA GLN A 191 14.18 -14.15 -10.91
C GLN A 191 14.27 -14.48 -9.42
N ASN A 192 13.51 -13.78 -8.55
CA ASN A 192 13.56 -13.97 -7.10
C ASN A 192 12.31 -14.62 -6.49
N LEU A 193 11.35 -15.07 -7.32
CA LEU A 193 10.10 -15.70 -6.87
C LEU A 193 10.12 -17.24 -6.97
N HIS A 194 11.30 -17.86 -7.01
CA HIS A 194 11.45 -19.32 -7.11
C HIS A 194 10.85 -20.06 -5.89
N GLU A 195 10.91 -19.47 -4.70
CA GLU A 195 10.31 -20.06 -3.49
C GLU A 195 8.79 -20.04 -3.55
N LEU A 196 8.17 -18.95 -4.03
CA LEU A 196 6.75 -18.88 -4.27
C LEU A 196 6.30 -19.92 -5.30
N SER A 197 7.01 -19.99 -6.44
CA SER A 197 6.77 -20.96 -7.50
C SER A 197 6.79 -22.40 -6.98
N LYS A 198 7.83 -22.74 -6.19
CA LYS A 198 7.95 -24.05 -5.56
C LYS A 198 6.84 -24.32 -4.54
N LEU A 199 6.50 -23.33 -3.70
CA LEU A 199 5.45 -23.46 -2.69
C LEU A 199 4.11 -23.77 -3.34
N VAL A 200 3.75 -23.10 -4.43
CA VAL A 200 2.50 -23.35 -5.17
C VAL A 200 2.41 -24.80 -5.63
N VAL A 201 3.49 -25.33 -6.21
CA VAL A 201 3.54 -26.71 -6.69
C VAL A 201 3.51 -27.71 -5.54
N ASP A 202 4.34 -27.51 -4.50
CA ASP A 202 4.46 -28.43 -3.37
C ASP A 202 3.15 -28.55 -2.57
N THR A 203 2.40 -27.47 -2.44
CA THR A 203 1.11 -27.44 -1.73
C THR A 203 -0.09 -27.75 -2.60
N ASN A 204 0.12 -27.94 -3.93
CA ASN A 204 -0.98 -28.11 -4.87
C ASN A 204 -1.97 -26.93 -4.80
N SER A 205 -1.44 -25.72 -4.72
CA SER A 205 -2.22 -24.47 -4.62
C SER A 205 -2.77 -24.05 -5.98
N ASN A 206 -3.90 -23.33 -5.98
CA ASN A 206 -4.52 -22.86 -7.21
C ASN A 206 -3.73 -21.72 -7.87
N PHE A 207 -3.09 -20.88 -7.06
CA PHE A 207 -2.24 -19.80 -7.52
C PHE A 207 -1.39 -19.25 -6.37
N GLY A 208 -0.43 -18.40 -6.72
CA GLY A 208 0.39 -17.64 -5.79
C GLY A 208 0.34 -16.15 -6.09
N ILE A 209 0.61 -15.33 -5.06
CA ILE A 209 0.71 -13.88 -5.17
C ILE A 209 1.94 -13.42 -4.40
N ALA A 210 2.78 -12.59 -5.01
CA ALA A 210 3.88 -11.88 -4.37
C ALA A 210 3.63 -10.38 -4.39
N PHE A 211 4.03 -9.68 -3.32
CA PHE A 211 3.87 -8.23 -3.19
C PHE A 211 5.21 -7.53 -3.05
N ASP A 212 5.29 -6.26 -3.44
CA ASP A 212 6.46 -5.43 -3.17
C ASP A 212 6.43 -4.84 -1.74
N GLY A 213 7.46 -4.07 -1.39
CA GLY A 213 7.71 -3.65 -0.01
C GLY A 213 6.59 -2.85 0.65
N ASP A 214 5.89 -1.99 -0.08
CA ASP A 214 4.74 -1.22 0.40
C ASP A 214 3.38 -1.75 -0.10
N GLY A 215 3.42 -2.82 -0.91
CA GLY A 215 2.25 -3.60 -1.29
C GLY A 215 1.31 -2.95 -2.29
N ASP A 216 1.80 -2.02 -3.10
CA ASP A 216 1.04 -1.43 -4.21
C ASP A 216 1.18 -2.22 -5.52
N ARG A 217 2.13 -3.17 -5.58
CA ARG A 217 2.35 -4.08 -6.71
C ARG A 217 2.13 -5.52 -6.33
N SER A 218 1.62 -6.30 -7.28
CA SER A 218 1.47 -7.74 -7.15
C SER A 218 1.93 -8.48 -8.40
N ILE A 219 2.59 -9.62 -8.21
CA ILE A 219 2.97 -10.57 -9.25
C ILE A 219 2.30 -11.91 -8.95
N PHE A 220 1.74 -12.53 -9.97
CA PHE A 220 0.99 -13.78 -9.83
C PHE A 220 1.83 -14.99 -10.29
N CYS A 221 1.50 -16.13 -9.69
CA CYS A 221 2.02 -17.44 -10.05
C CYS A 221 0.84 -18.37 -10.33
N ASP A 222 0.84 -19.09 -11.45
CA ASP A 222 -0.20 -20.06 -11.75
C ASP A 222 0.01 -21.38 -10.99
N GLU A 223 -0.95 -22.31 -11.11
CA GLU A 223 -0.94 -23.61 -10.43
C GLU A 223 0.22 -24.51 -10.85
N THR A 224 0.90 -24.22 -11.96
CA THR A 224 2.06 -24.96 -12.42
C THR A 224 3.38 -24.43 -11.86
N GLY A 225 3.32 -23.34 -11.08
CA GLY A 225 4.49 -22.63 -10.56
C GLY A 225 5.06 -21.60 -11.53
N LYS A 226 4.39 -21.31 -12.65
CA LYS A 226 4.85 -20.32 -13.62
C LYS A 226 4.52 -18.91 -13.12
N ILE A 227 5.55 -18.08 -13.01
CA ILE A 227 5.39 -16.66 -12.68
C ILE A 227 4.84 -15.91 -13.91
N LEU A 228 3.74 -15.16 -13.70
CA LEU A 228 3.12 -14.33 -14.72
C LEU A 228 3.80 -12.96 -14.74
N THR A 229 4.13 -12.47 -15.93
CA THR A 229 4.59 -11.08 -16.07
C THR A 229 3.45 -10.09 -15.82
N GLY A 230 3.79 -8.84 -15.48
CA GLY A 230 2.79 -7.77 -15.32
C GLY A 230 1.88 -7.63 -16.55
N ASP A 231 2.46 -7.72 -17.75
CA ASP A 231 1.70 -7.66 -19.01
C ASP A 231 0.71 -8.83 -19.14
N SER A 232 1.11 -10.03 -18.74
CA SER A 232 0.22 -11.21 -18.76
C SER A 232 -0.94 -11.05 -17.77
N SER A 233 -0.66 -10.54 -16.57
CA SER A 233 -1.67 -10.25 -15.55
C SER A 233 -2.63 -9.15 -16.01
N ALA A 234 -2.10 -8.09 -16.63
CA ALA A 234 -2.91 -7.01 -17.18
C ALA A 234 -3.84 -7.51 -18.30
N LEU A 235 -3.34 -8.37 -19.21
CA LEU A 235 -4.15 -8.96 -20.27
C LEU A 235 -5.30 -9.83 -19.74
N LEU A 236 -5.06 -10.65 -18.72
CA LEU A 236 -6.10 -11.45 -18.06
C LEU A 236 -7.19 -10.58 -17.44
N LEU A 237 -6.80 -9.52 -16.74
CA LEU A 237 -7.75 -8.58 -16.12
C LEU A 237 -8.53 -7.80 -17.20
N CYS A 238 -7.85 -7.35 -18.26
CA CYS A 238 -8.51 -6.67 -19.38
C CYS A 238 -9.52 -7.58 -20.07
N ASP A 239 -9.17 -8.85 -20.35
CA ASP A 239 -10.09 -9.82 -20.96
C ASP A 239 -11.33 -10.02 -20.09
N TYR A 240 -11.14 -10.22 -18.78
CA TYR A 240 -12.24 -10.35 -17.83
C TYR A 240 -13.15 -9.12 -17.81
N ILE A 241 -12.58 -7.91 -17.77
CA ILE A 241 -13.35 -6.65 -17.74
C ILE A 241 -14.12 -6.47 -19.06
N LEU A 242 -13.49 -6.74 -20.20
CA LEU A 242 -14.15 -6.62 -21.52
C LEU A 242 -15.30 -7.61 -21.69
N GLN A 243 -15.22 -8.81 -21.09
CA GLN A 243 -16.33 -9.76 -21.07
C GLN A 243 -17.51 -9.23 -20.25
N GLN A 244 -17.26 -8.51 -19.14
CA GLN A 244 -18.32 -7.90 -18.34
C GLN A 244 -18.88 -6.62 -18.99
N TYR A 245 -18.03 -5.87 -19.69
CA TYR A 245 -18.37 -4.57 -20.30
C TYR A 245 -17.95 -4.54 -21.79
N PRO A 246 -18.62 -5.28 -22.68
CA PRO A 246 -18.18 -5.49 -24.07
C PRO A 246 -18.15 -4.21 -24.93
N ASN A 247 -18.76 -3.12 -24.47
CA ASN A 247 -18.77 -1.83 -25.16
C ASN A 247 -17.78 -0.80 -24.56
N SER A 248 -16.93 -1.21 -23.62
CA SER A 248 -15.90 -0.34 -23.05
C SER A 248 -14.79 -0.09 -24.09
N LYS A 249 -14.32 1.18 -24.16
CA LYS A 249 -13.21 1.59 -25.02
C LYS A 249 -11.95 1.74 -24.19
#